data_fc1a7a83d955fd3ac5780cef01f65321
#
_entry.id   fc1a7a83d955fd3ac5780cef01f65321
#
_cell.length_a   1.000
_cell.length_b   1.000
_cell.length_c   1.000
_cell.angle_alpha   90.00
_cell.angle_beta   90.00
_cell.angle_gamma   90.00
#
_symmetry.space_group_name_H-M   'P 1'
#
loop_
_entity.id
_entity.type
_entity.pdbx_description
1 polymer ?
#
loop_
_entity_poly.entity_id
_entity_poly.type
_entity_poly.pdbx_seq_one_letter_code
_entity_poly.pdbx_strand_id
1 'polypeptide(L)'
;MQVFGLPRSLLRAGGYEAVELSATGRDRLRALSLWRESGDVGLVMKTFGVSRATLSRWRKRFEPRDLTTLEERTRRPRRVRQPMWSPELVQAVLRLREQYPRWGKAKLAVLLGREGLVTSVSTVGRILADLKRRRLLLEPRGKAVSANRRRARRPYATRKPKGYAPGLPGDLVQVDTLELSPLPGVRLKQFTARDMVSRWDVMEVFSCATALCARRFLDTLQARAPFPLRAIQVDGGSEFRAVFEAACAEREILLFELPPRSPKLNGRVERANRTHREEFYEVYELPWTVASLNVRLREWEQIYNHIRPHQNLDYLTPAQDLETF
;
A
#
# COMPACT_ATOMS: atom_id res chain seq x y z
N MET A 1 6.43 31.78 21.90
CA MET A 1 7.22 31.11 22.94
C MET A 1 8.62 30.92 22.38
N GLN A 2 9.57 31.79 22.77
CA GLN A 2 10.93 31.81 22.22
C GLN A 2 11.71 30.60 22.76
N VAL A 3 12.21 29.78 21.84
CA VAL A 3 13.13 28.67 22.16
C VAL A 3 14.47 29.28 22.47
N PHE A 4 14.89 29.27 23.73
CA PHE A 4 16.22 29.68 24.15
C PHE A 4 17.28 28.77 23.52
N GLY A 5 17.99 29.29 22.53
CA GLY A 5 19.24 28.71 22.06
C GLY A 5 20.34 28.89 23.11
N LEU A 6 21.32 27.99 23.11
CA LEU A 6 22.53 28.10 23.93
C LEU A 6 23.11 29.52 23.81
N PRO A 7 23.55 30.15 24.93
CA PRO A 7 24.16 31.46 24.86
C PRO A 7 25.36 31.43 23.89
N ARG A 8 25.38 32.31 22.92
CA ARG A 8 26.48 32.46 21.93
C ARG A 8 27.86 32.63 22.56
N SER A 9 27.91 33.03 23.83
CA SER A 9 29.14 33.17 24.63
C SER A 9 29.85 31.83 24.89
N LEU A 10 29.16 30.71 24.95
CA LEU A 10 29.77 29.39 25.13
C LEU A 10 30.36 28.82 23.82
N LEU A 11 29.92 29.32 22.67
CA LEU A 11 30.42 28.90 21.34
C LEU A 11 31.71 29.69 20.90
N ARG A 12 32.06 30.81 21.56
CA ARG A 12 33.19 31.67 21.17
C ARG A 12 34.45 31.46 22.01
N ALA A 13 34.46 30.73 23.10
CA ALA A 13 35.58 30.66 24.05
C ALA A 13 36.54 29.47 23.84
N GLY A 14 36.45 28.71 22.79
CA GLY A 14 37.40 27.65 22.48
C GLY A 14 37.06 27.03 21.14
N GLY A 15 38.00 26.87 20.26
CA GLY A 15 37.90 26.36 18.90
C GLY A 15 37.25 24.98 18.79
N TYR A 16 35.94 24.94 19.00
CA TYR A 16 35.13 23.75 18.79
C TYR A 16 34.65 23.74 17.35
N GLU A 17 35.10 22.77 16.58
CA GLU A 17 34.33 22.30 15.43
C GLU A 17 32.91 22.05 15.90
N ALA A 18 31.93 22.55 15.14
CA ALA A 18 30.52 22.43 15.47
C ALA A 18 30.11 20.94 15.45
N VAL A 19 30.19 20.27 16.60
CA VAL A 19 29.72 18.88 16.74
C VAL A 19 28.20 18.93 16.68
N GLU A 20 27.65 18.40 15.59
CA GLU A 20 26.21 18.30 15.38
C GLU A 20 25.65 17.15 16.24
N LEU A 21 25.11 17.50 17.42
CA LEU A 21 24.50 16.51 18.31
C LEU A 21 23.17 15.99 17.75
N SER A 22 22.91 14.73 17.96
CA SER A 22 21.58 14.15 17.73
C SER A 22 20.49 14.84 18.58
N ALA A 23 19.21 14.64 18.25
CA ALA A 23 18.11 15.18 19.07
C ALA A 23 18.24 14.73 20.53
N THR A 24 18.53 13.44 20.77
CA THR A 24 18.74 12.88 22.11
C THR A 24 19.95 13.48 22.82
N GLY A 25 21.05 13.72 22.13
CA GLY A 25 22.23 14.38 22.66
C GLY A 25 21.94 15.80 23.10
N ARG A 26 21.19 16.55 22.29
CA ARG A 26 20.74 17.92 22.61
C ARG A 26 19.83 17.97 23.83
N ASP A 27 18.89 17.03 23.97
CA ASP A 27 18.00 16.99 25.13
C ASP A 27 18.76 16.64 26.41
N ARG A 28 19.75 15.75 26.35
CA ARG A 28 20.64 15.47 27.49
C ARG A 28 21.45 16.68 27.90
N LEU A 29 21.96 17.45 26.93
CA LEU A 29 22.70 18.67 27.20
C LEU A 29 21.79 19.72 27.86
N ARG A 30 20.58 19.93 27.34
CA ARG A 30 19.57 20.84 27.94
C ARG A 30 19.21 20.45 29.37
N ALA A 31 19.00 19.16 29.63
CA ALA A 31 18.68 18.66 30.95
C ALA A 31 19.83 18.94 31.96
N LEU A 32 21.08 18.73 31.54
CA LEU A 32 22.24 19.00 32.38
C LEU A 32 22.47 20.50 32.58
N SER A 33 22.22 21.34 31.58
CA SER A 33 22.28 22.79 31.69
C SER A 33 21.23 23.31 32.64
N LEU A 34 19.97 22.88 32.52
CA LEU A 34 18.90 23.26 33.46
C LEU A 34 19.22 22.82 34.89
N TRP A 35 19.78 21.62 35.06
CA TRP A 35 20.20 21.16 36.41
C TRP A 35 21.31 22.04 37.00
N ARG A 36 22.26 22.46 36.22
CA ARG A 36 23.37 23.32 36.65
C ARG A 36 22.86 24.73 37.03
N GLU A 37 21.90 25.24 36.28
CA GLU A 37 21.34 26.60 36.49
C GLU A 37 20.37 26.66 37.65
N SER A 38 19.45 25.69 37.78
CA SER A 38 18.39 25.67 38.78
C SER A 38 18.81 25.05 40.10
N GLY A 39 19.80 24.14 40.11
CA GLY A 39 20.11 23.31 41.28
C GLY A 39 19.04 22.27 41.62
N ASP A 40 17.86 22.34 41.00
CA ASP A 40 16.69 21.50 41.32
C ASP A 40 16.59 20.28 40.40
N VAL A 41 16.95 19.13 40.97
CA VAL A 41 16.84 17.83 40.28
C VAL A 41 15.40 17.42 39.99
N GLY A 42 14.48 17.79 40.91
CA GLY A 42 13.06 17.46 40.78
C GLY A 42 12.42 18.15 39.54
N LEU A 43 12.74 19.45 39.39
CA LEU A 43 12.33 20.20 38.22
C LEU A 43 12.81 19.56 36.93
N VAL A 44 14.08 19.17 36.83
CA VAL A 44 14.65 18.57 35.63
C VAL A 44 14.03 17.20 35.34
N MET A 45 13.82 16.38 36.38
CA MET A 45 13.15 15.08 36.23
C MET A 45 11.75 15.23 35.65
N LYS A 46 10.99 16.18 36.13
CA LYS A 46 9.62 16.47 35.70
C LYS A 46 9.60 17.01 34.24
N THR A 47 10.51 17.93 33.94
CA THR A 47 10.59 18.56 32.60
C THR A 47 11.01 17.61 31.51
N PHE A 48 11.96 16.74 31.77
CA PHE A 48 12.53 15.82 30.76
C PHE A 48 12.02 14.37 30.88
N GLY A 49 11.16 14.06 31.85
CA GLY A 49 10.59 12.73 32.02
C GLY A 49 11.64 11.64 32.36
N VAL A 50 12.72 12.00 33.07
CA VAL A 50 13.83 11.10 33.34
C VAL A 50 14.04 10.89 34.84
N SER A 51 14.57 9.70 35.21
CA SER A 51 14.87 9.41 36.61
C SER A 51 16.14 10.12 37.10
N ARG A 52 16.25 10.32 38.42
CA ARG A 52 17.45 10.86 39.07
C ARG A 52 18.70 10.03 38.74
N ALA A 53 18.57 8.72 38.69
CA ALA A 53 19.67 7.82 38.34
C ALA A 53 20.14 8.06 36.89
N THR A 54 19.23 8.36 35.97
CA THR A 54 19.55 8.67 34.57
C THR A 54 20.30 10.00 34.49
N LEU A 55 19.83 11.03 35.16
CA LEU A 55 20.52 12.33 35.20
C LEU A 55 21.93 12.22 35.81
N SER A 56 22.08 11.48 36.92
CA SER A 56 23.39 11.21 37.53
C SER A 56 24.34 10.50 36.56
N ARG A 57 23.84 9.52 35.81
CA ARG A 57 24.66 8.83 34.78
C ARG A 57 25.08 9.77 33.67
N TRP A 58 24.18 10.65 33.19
CA TRP A 58 24.52 11.65 32.18
C TRP A 58 25.57 12.64 32.70
N ARG A 59 25.37 13.18 33.93
CA ARG A 59 26.32 14.09 34.56
C ARG A 59 27.71 13.47 34.72
N LYS A 60 27.77 12.20 35.20
CA LYS A 60 29.06 11.48 35.37
C LYS A 60 29.79 11.23 34.05
N ARG A 61 29.03 11.17 32.94
CA ARG A 61 29.57 10.91 31.61
C ARG A 61 29.89 12.19 30.83
N PHE A 62 29.31 13.29 31.24
CA PHE A 62 29.42 14.57 30.53
C PHE A 62 30.83 15.14 30.64
N GLU A 63 31.46 15.36 29.50
CA GLU A 63 32.75 16.05 29.37
C GLU A 63 32.51 17.38 28.62
N PRO A 64 32.70 18.54 29.27
CA PRO A 64 32.44 19.84 28.66
C PRO A 64 33.21 20.10 27.37
N ARG A 65 34.38 19.47 27.20
CA ARG A 65 35.22 19.61 26.01
C ARG A 65 34.86 18.64 24.90
N ASP A 66 34.04 17.61 25.17
CA ASP A 66 33.62 16.61 24.20
C ASP A 66 32.13 16.30 24.37
N LEU A 67 31.32 17.05 23.61
CA LEU A 67 29.86 16.88 23.63
C LEU A 67 29.38 15.53 23.09
N THR A 68 30.21 14.81 22.34
CA THR A 68 29.87 13.45 21.83
C THR A 68 29.69 12.46 22.97
N THR A 69 30.20 12.77 24.16
CA THR A 69 29.97 11.99 25.38
C THR A 69 28.48 11.90 25.77
N LEU A 70 27.65 12.82 25.28
CA LEU A 70 26.21 12.81 25.46
C LEU A 70 25.45 11.97 24.42
N GLU A 71 26.11 11.54 23.33
CA GLU A 71 25.50 10.69 22.33
C GLU A 71 25.20 9.28 22.87
N GLU A 72 24.31 8.57 22.16
CA GLU A 72 24.05 7.16 22.50
C GLU A 72 25.26 6.29 22.17
N ARG A 73 25.71 5.57 23.17
CA ARG A 73 26.75 4.56 22.94
C ARG A 73 26.13 3.31 22.34
N THR A 74 26.77 2.78 21.30
CA THR A 74 26.37 1.48 20.77
C THR A 74 26.38 0.42 21.87
N ARG A 75 25.29 -0.33 21.97
CA ARG A 75 25.17 -1.49 22.88
C ARG A 75 25.77 -2.74 22.27
N ARG A 76 26.31 -2.66 21.06
CA ARG A 76 26.90 -3.80 20.37
C ARG A 76 28.16 -4.23 21.13
N PRO A 77 28.32 -5.53 21.41
CA PRO A 77 29.54 -6.06 22.03
C PRO A 77 30.78 -5.66 21.22
N ARG A 78 31.84 -5.18 21.90
CA ARG A 78 33.10 -4.82 21.26
C ARG A 78 33.79 -6.00 20.60
N ARG A 79 33.62 -7.19 21.21
CA ARG A 79 34.12 -8.48 20.68
C ARG A 79 32.91 -9.31 20.27
N VAL A 80 32.71 -9.49 18.99
CA VAL A 80 31.70 -10.40 18.43
C VAL A 80 32.43 -11.67 18.02
N ARG A 81 31.95 -12.82 18.49
CA ARG A 81 32.48 -14.12 18.07
C ARG A 81 32.41 -14.24 16.57
N GLN A 82 33.55 -14.37 15.89
CA GLN A 82 33.58 -14.66 14.46
C GLN A 82 33.17 -16.12 14.24
N PRO A 83 32.21 -16.38 13.36
CA PRO A 83 31.89 -17.76 13.04
C PRO A 83 33.07 -18.41 12.31
N MET A 84 33.57 -19.50 12.86
CA MET A 84 34.58 -20.33 12.20
C MET A 84 33.86 -21.50 11.50
N TRP A 85 33.69 -21.39 10.20
CA TRP A 85 33.25 -22.50 9.36
C TRP A 85 34.45 -23.10 8.66
N SER A 86 34.44 -24.43 8.41
CA SER A 86 35.51 -25.02 7.63
C SER A 86 35.52 -24.44 6.20
N PRO A 87 36.69 -24.17 5.64
CA PRO A 87 36.82 -23.69 4.25
C PRO A 87 36.10 -24.58 3.25
N GLU A 88 36.15 -25.87 3.46
CA GLU A 88 35.49 -26.90 2.65
C GLU A 88 33.96 -26.70 2.63
N LEU A 89 33.33 -26.52 3.80
CA LEU A 89 31.90 -26.26 3.89
C LEU A 89 31.53 -24.96 3.21
N VAL A 90 32.32 -23.91 3.33
CA VAL A 90 32.07 -22.61 2.69
C VAL A 90 32.14 -22.73 1.16
N GLN A 91 33.15 -23.44 0.65
CA GLN A 91 33.30 -23.70 -0.79
C GLN A 91 32.15 -24.55 -1.35
N ALA A 92 31.73 -25.61 -0.62
CA ALA A 92 30.61 -26.44 -1.02
C ALA A 92 29.29 -25.65 -1.07
N VAL A 93 29.03 -24.77 -0.08
CA VAL A 93 27.87 -23.89 -0.08
C VAL A 93 27.90 -22.92 -1.26
N LEU A 94 29.05 -22.32 -1.57
CA LEU A 94 29.22 -21.41 -2.69
C LEU A 94 28.97 -22.14 -4.01
N ARG A 95 29.63 -23.26 -4.25
CA ARG A 95 29.47 -24.12 -5.44
C ARG A 95 28.02 -24.51 -5.67
N LEU A 96 27.34 -25.05 -4.64
CA LEU A 96 25.93 -25.42 -4.75
C LEU A 96 25.01 -24.24 -5.00
N ARG A 97 25.33 -23.06 -4.45
CA ARG A 97 24.55 -21.84 -4.70
C ARG A 97 24.74 -21.31 -6.11
N GLU A 98 25.93 -21.40 -6.68
CA GLU A 98 26.22 -21.03 -8.07
C GLU A 98 25.54 -22.01 -9.04
N GLN A 99 25.59 -23.30 -8.74
CA GLN A 99 24.92 -24.33 -9.55
C GLN A 99 23.39 -24.19 -9.49
N TYR A 100 22.81 -23.85 -8.32
CA TYR A 100 21.37 -23.72 -8.09
C TYR A 100 20.98 -22.33 -7.53
N PRO A 101 21.06 -21.27 -8.33
CA PRO A 101 21.00 -19.88 -7.84
C PRO A 101 19.68 -19.49 -7.14
N ARG A 102 18.61 -20.25 -7.36
CA ARG A 102 17.28 -19.98 -6.81
C ARG A 102 16.88 -20.89 -5.66
N TRP A 103 17.74 -21.87 -5.30
CA TRP A 103 17.42 -22.78 -4.21
C TRP A 103 17.69 -22.13 -2.85
N GLY A 104 16.74 -22.27 -1.92
CA GLY A 104 16.89 -21.74 -0.57
C GLY A 104 17.83 -22.58 0.30
N LYS A 105 18.24 -22.01 1.41
CA LYS A 105 19.15 -22.60 2.38
C LYS A 105 18.79 -24.03 2.82
N ALA A 106 17.48 -24.35 2.93
CA ALA A 106 17.02 -25.68 3.33
C ALA A 106 17.38 -26.75 2.28
N LYS A 107 17.15 -26.46 0.96
CA LYS A 107 17.49 -27.37 -0.13
C LYS A 107 19.00 -27.59 -0.23
N LEU A 108 19.80 -26.54 -0.03
CA LEU A 108 21.26 -26.62 -0.05
C LEU A 108 21.78 -27.45 1.14
N ALA A 109 21.19 -27.32 2.33
CA ALA A 109 21.57 -28.13 3.48
C ALA A 109 21.34 -29.64 3.26
N VAL A 110 20.25 -30.00 2.57
CA VAL A 110 19.98 -31.40 2.21
C VAL A 110 21.03 -31.92 1.21
N LEU A 111 21.43 -31.13 0.21
CA LEU A 111 22.45 -31.54 -0.76
C LEU A 111 23.81 -31.71 -0.09
N LEU A 112 24.19 -30.77 0.77
CA LEU A 112 25.43 -30.86 1.57
C LEU A 112 25.46 -32.13 2.43
N GLY A 113 24.35 -32.48 3.06
CA GLY A 113 24.22 -33.73 3.82
C GLY A 113 24.42 -34.97 2.95
N ARG A 114 23.96 -34.98 1.70
CA ARG A 114 24.17 -36.06 0.71
C ARG A 114 25.64 -36.16 0.28
N GLU A 115 26.39 -35.06 0.33
CA GLU A 115 27.82 -35.01 0.05
C GLU A 115 28.67 -35.29 1.31
N GLY A 116 28.07 -35.70 2.42
CA GLY A 116 28.75 -35.99 3.67
C GLY A 116 29.03 -34.75 4.56
N LEU A 117 28.65 -33.54 4.11
CA LEU A 117 28.84 -32.28 4.85
C LEU A 117 27.59 -31.96 5.69
N VAL A 118 27.39 -32.67 6.79
CA VAL A 118 26.23 -32.49 7.68
C VAL A 118 26.29 -31.13 8.37
N THR A 119 25.32 -30.27 8.10
CA THR A 119 25.24 -28.92 8.66
C THR A 119 23.80 -28.45 8.84
N SER A 120 23.59 -27.51 9.76
CA SER A 120 22.24 -26.97 9.98
C SER A 120 21.84 -25.97 8.89
N VAL A 121 20.53 -25.90 8.61
CA VAL A 121 19.93 -24.91 7.71
C VAL A 121 20.29 -23.46 8.12
N SER A 122 20.38 -23.22 9.43
CA SER A 122 20.79 -21.92 9.98
C SER A 122 22.24 -21.59 9.66
N THR A 123 23.14 -22.58 9.70
CA THR A 123 24.55 -22.41 9.34
C THR A 123 24.71 -22.08 7.87
N VAL A 124 24.05 -22.83 6.98
CA VAL A 124 24.03 -22.52 5.53
C VAL A 124 23.51 -21.08 5.28
N GLY A 125 22.45 -20.68 5.98
CA GLY A 125 21.93 -19.31 5.86
C GLY A 125 22.93 -18.23 6.29
N ARG A 126 23.71 -18.47 7.36
CA ARG A 126 24.77 -17.55 7.84
C ARG A 126 25.95 -17.49 6.86
N ILE A 127 26.37 -18.63 6.32
CA ILE A 127 27.43 -18.67 5.29
C ILE A 127 27.00 -17.89 4.05
N LEU A 128 25.79 -18.12 3.53
CA LEU A 128 25.27 -17.36 2.37
C LEU A 128 25.20 -15.86 2.64
N ALA A 129 24.79 -15.45 3.84
CA ALA A 129 24.76 -14.04 4.23
C ALA A 129 26.15 -13.42 4.30
N ASP A 130 27.14 -14.16 4.81
CA ASP A 130 28.54 -13.71 4.86
C ASP A 130 29.14 -13.59 3.46
N LEU A 131 28.95 -14.59 2.60
CA LEU A 131 29.41 -14.56 1.21
C LEU A 131 28.84 -13.38 0.43
N LYS A 132 27.55 -13.05 0.63
CA LYS A 132 26.91 -11.87 0.04
C LYS A 132 27.52 -10.56 0.57
N ARG A 133 27.70 -10.46 1.89
CA ARG A 133 28.31 -9.28 2.52
C ARG A 133 29.72 -9.01 2.00
N ARG A 134 30.48 -10.08 1.81
CA ARG A 134 31.86 -10.03 1.27
C ARG A 134 31.91 -9.91 -0.26
N ARG A 135 30.74 -9.84 -0.94
CA ARG A 135 30.59 -9.76 -2.42
C ARG A 135 31.18 -10.95 -3.17
N LEU A 136 31.38 -12.08 -2.49
CA LEU A 136 31.83 -13.33 -3.09
C LEU A 136 30.69 -14.10 -3.76
N LEU A 137 29.44 -13.82 -3.40
CA LEU A 137 28.24 -14.39 -4.00
C LEU A 137 27.37 -13.28 -4.57
N LEU A 138 27.21 -13.30 -5.90
CA LEU A 138 26.31 -12.40 -6.59
C LEU A 138 24.97 -13.12 -6.87
N GLU A 139 23.88 -12.55 -6.39
CA GLU A 139 22.54 -13.09 -6.71
C GLU A 139 22.19 -12.79 -8.17
N PRO A 140 21.76 -13.80 -8.94
CA PRO A 140 21.36 -13.59 -10.31
C PRO A 140 20.14 -12.69 -10.38
N ARG A 141 20.22 -11.63 -11.17
CA ARG A 141 19.06 -10.79 -11.48
C ARG A 141 18.01 -11.65 -12.17
N GLY A 142 16.75 -11.60 -11.69
CA GLY A 142 15.65 -12.30 -12.33
C GLY A 142 15.49 -11.84 -13.78
N LYS A 143 15.70 -12.74 -14.73
CA LYS A 143 15.33 -12.47 -16.12
C LYS A 143 13.82 -12.42 -16.22
N ALA A 144 13.28 -11.41 -16.86
CA ALA A 144 11.86 -11.36 -17.17
C ALA A 144 11.56 -12.45 -18.21
N VAL A 145 10.72 -13.41 -17.82
CA VAL A 145 10.25 -14.47 -18.74
C VAL A 145 9.19 -13.92 -19.70
N SER A 146 8.60 -12.78 -19.35
CA SER A 146 7.60 -12.09 -20.18
C SER A 146 7.89 -10.59 -20.12
N ALA A 147 7.89 -9.93 -21.27
CA ALA A 147 8.04 -8.48 -21.41
C ALA A 147 6.98 -7.69 -20.62
N ASN A 148 5.81 -8.29 -20.40
CA ASN A 148 4.66 -7.69 -19.71
C ASN A 148 4.80 -7.64 -18.16
N ARG A 149 5.89 -8.11 -17.57
CA ARG A 149 6.09 -8.03 -16.10
C ARG A 149 6.54 -6.68 -15.58
N ARG A 150 7.04 -5.78 -16.42
CA ARG A 150 7.11 -4.37 -16.03
C ARG A 150 5.71 -3.80 -16.23
N ARG A 151 4.97 -3.57 -15.13
CA ARG A 151 3.78 -2.72 -15.20
C ARG A 151 4.20 -1.42 -15.88
N ALA A 152 3.82 -1.26 -17.14
CA ALA A 152 3.97 0.01 -17.81
C ALA A 152 3.22 1.04 -16.94
N ARG A 153 3.88 2.16 -16.64
CA ARG A 153 3.22 3.27 -15.96
C ARG A 153 2.01 3.64 -16.82
N ARG A 154 0.83 3.67 -16.20
CA ARG A 154 -0.37 4.06 -16.93
C ARG A 154 -0.22 5.52 -17.37
N PRO A 155 -0.59 5.86 -18.60
CA PRO A 155 -0.38 7.21 -19.11
C PRO A 155 -1.26 8.24 -18.40
N TYR A 156 -2.47 7.88 -17.98
CA TYR A 156 -3.44 8.79 -17.40
C TYR A 156 -3.90 8.39 -16.01
N ALA A 157 -4.21 7.11 -15.76
CA ALA A 157 -4.73 6.65 -14.48
C ALA A 157 -3.73 6.87 -13.34
N THR A 158 -4.24 7.40 -12.23
CA THR A 158 -3.47 7.72 -11.03
C THR A 158 -3.98 6.96 -9.80
N ARG A 159 -3.31 7.11 -8.67
CA ARG A 159 -3.84 6.65 -7.37
C ARG A 159 -4.76 7.71 -6.78
N LYS A 160 -5.91 7.28 -6.26
CA LYS A 160 -6.81 8.19 -5.56
C LYS A 160 -6.06 8.82 -4.37
N PRO A 161 -6.00 10.15 -4.25
CA PRO A 161 -5.41 10.82 -3.09
C PRO A 161 -6.10 10.40 -1.79
N LYS A 162 -5.35 10.30 -0.68
CA LYS A 162 -5.92 9.88 0.61
C LYS A 162 -7.00 10.82 1.13
N GLY A 163 -6.89 12.12 0.83
CA GLY A 163 -7.87 13.14 1.21
C GLY A 163 -9.02 13.33 0.22
N TYR A 164 -9.08 12.55 -0.86
CA TYR A 164 -10.16 12.67 -1.84
C TYR A 164 -11.46 12.07 -1.29
N ALA A 165 -12.35 12.93 -0.83
CA ALA A 165 -13.67 12.59 -0.32
C ALA A 165 -14.76 13.12 -1.28
N PRO A 166 -15.58 12.26 -1.91
CA PRO A 166 -16.67 12.72 -2.76
C PRO A 166 -17.76 13.37 -1.89
N GLY A 167 -18.20 14.57 -2.27
CA GLY A 167 -19.25 15.32 -1.59
C GLY A 167 -20.51 15.49 -2.44
N LEU A 168 -20.40 15.43 -3.76
CA LEU A 168 -21.50 15.56 -4.69
C LEU A 168 -21.64 14.30 -5.56
N PRO A 169 -22.85 14.01 -6.06
CA PRO A 169 -23.06 12.96 -7.06
C PRO A 169 -22.13 13.15 -8.27
N GLY A 170 -21.50 12.06 -8.71
CA GLY A 170 -20.53 12.08 -9.80
C GLY A 170 -19.10 12.46 -9.44
N ASP A 171 -18.84 12.93 -8.20
CA ASP A 171 -17.46 13.18 -7.75
C ASP A 171 -16.60 11.92 -7.77
N LEU A 172 -17.21 10.77 -7.50
CA LEU A 172 -16.52 9.49 -7.59
C LEU A 172 -17.51 8.36 -7.90
N VAL A 173 -17.35 7.74 -9.06
CA VAL A 173 -18.09 6.55 -9.47
C VAL A 173 -17.17 5.35 -9.46
N GLN A 174 -17.53 4.30 -8.70
CA GLN A 174 -16.83 3.03 -8.75
C GLN A 174 -17.35 2.17 -9.89
N VAL A 175 -16.45 1.61 -10.69
CA VAL A 175 -16.79 0.70 -11.78
C VAL A 175 -16.12 -0.65 -11.57
N ASP A 176 -16.91 -1.72 -11.74
CA ASP A 176 -16.46 -3.09 -11.57
C ASP A 176 -17.16 -4.02 -12.55
N THR A 177 -16.62 -5.22 -12.72
CA THR A 177 -17.23 -6.26 -13.57
C THR A 177 -17.72 -7.43 -12.75
N LEU A 178 -18.91 -7.94 -13.07
CA LEU A 178 -19.48 -9.15 -12.53
C LEU A 178 -19.51 -10.23 -13.62
N GLU A 179 -18.94 -11.39 -13.33
CA GLU A 179 -19.04 -12.56 -14.20
C GLU A 179 -20.36 -13.30 -13.97
N LEU A 180 -21.06 -13.59 -15.04
CA LEU A 180 -22.30 -14.36 -15.07
C LEU A 180 -22.06 -15.65 -15.85
N SER A 181 -22.26 -16.80 -15.22
CA SER A 181 -22.12 -18.12 -15.82
C SER A 181 -23.36 -18.96 -15.50
N PRO A 182 -24.53 -18.59 -16.06
CA PRO A 182 -25.81 -19.18 -15.68
C PRO A 182 -26.00 -20.62 -16.18
N LEU A 183 -25.37 -20.95 -17.30
CA LEU A 183 -25.50 -22.24 -17.97
C LEU A 183 -24.12 -22.71 -18.48
N PRO A 184 -23.88 -24.02 -18.64
CA PRO A 184 -22.66 -24.52 -19.28
C PRO A 184 -22.43 -23.87 -20.65
N GLY A 185 -21.24 -23.29 -20.85
CA GLY A 185 -20.88 -22.62 -22.10
C GLY A 185 -21.35 -21.17 -22.24
N VAL A 186 -22.24 -20.68 -21.38
CA VAL A 186 -22.69 -19.26 -21.39
C VAL A 186 -21.85 -18.48 -20.39
N ARG A 187 -21.07 -17.52 -20.89
CA ARG A 187 -20.32 -16.57 -20.06
C ARG A 187 -20.63 -15.14 -20.50
N LEU A 188 -21.14 -14.35 -19.58
CA LEU A 188 -21.46 -12.94 -19.81
C LEU A 188 -20.72 -12.10 -18.76
N LYS A 189 -20.51 -10.84 -19.07
CA LYS A 189 -19.86 -9.86 -18.20
C LYS A 189 -20.76 -8.64 -18.02
N GLN A 190 -21.24 -8.43 -16.79
CA GLN A 190 -21.91 -7.19 -16.44
C GLN A 190 -20.88 -6.17 -16.01
N PHE A 191 -20.92 -4.97 -16.57
CA PHE A 191 -20.29 -3.79 -16.01
C PHE A 191 -21.28 -3.09 -15.09
N THR A 192 -20.84 -2.71 -13.92
CA THR A 192 -21.62 -1.96 -12.94
C THR A 192 -20.86 -0.70 -12.56
N ALA A 193 -21.50 0.44 -12.66
CA ALA A 193 -21.02 1.72 -12.18
C ALA A 193 -21.90 2.16 -11.02
N ARG A 194 -21.29 2.51 -9.87
CA ARG A 194 -21.99 3.02 -8.68
C ARG A 194 -21.43 4.35 -8.26
N ASP A 195 -22.30 5.35 -8.18
CA ASP A 195 -21.94 6.61 -7.55
C ASP A 195 -21.74 6.45 -6.04
N MET A 196 -20.71 7.10 -5.53
CA MET A 196 -20.30 6.96 -4.13
C MET A 196 -21.17 7.78 -3.17
N VAL A 197 -21.85 8.78 -3.64
CA VAL A 197 -22.73 9.66 -2.86
C VAL A 197 -24.17 9.15 -2.96
N SER A 198 -24.82 9.30 -4.10
CA SER A 198 -26.24 8.99 -4.32
C SER A 198 -26.58 7.49 -4.39
N ARG A 199 -25.58 6.61 -4.50
CA ARG A 199 -25.77 5.16 -4.76
C ARG A 199 -26.46 4.84 -6.08
N TRP A 200 -26.55 5.79 -6.98
CA TRP A 200 -27.07 5.57 -8.32
C TRP A 200 -26.24 4.52 -9.05
N ASP A 201 -26.89 3.52 -9.62
CA ASP A 201 -26.24 2.46 -10.38
C ASP A 201 -26.59 2.55 -11.86
N VAL A 202 -25.59 2.31 -12.72
CA VAL A 202 -25.77 2.05 -14.14
C VAL A 202 -25.15 0.69 -14.46
N MET A 203 -25.87 -0.13 -15.21
CA MET A 203 -25.48 -1.51 -15.48
C MET A 203 -25.66 -1.86 -16.96
N GLU A 204 -24.72 -2.61 -17.51
CA GLU A 204 -24.83 -3.19 -18.85
C GLU A 204 -24.08 -4.50 -18.98
N VAL A 205 -24.66 -5.46 -19.71
CA VAL A 205 -24.07 -6.78 -19.95
C VAL A 205 -23.47 -6.86 -21.34
N PHE A 206 -22.29 -7.47 -21.42
CA PHE A 206 -21.54 -7.75 -22.64
C PHE A 206 -21.19 -9.23 -22.70
N SER A 207 -20.86 -9.71 -23.90
CA SER A 207 -20.34 -11.08 -24.09
C SER A 207 -18.91 -11.29 -23.54
N CYS A 208 -18.17 -10.20 -23.30
CA CYS A 208 -16.80 -10.21 -22.82
C CYS A 208 -16.46 -8.92 -22.09
N ALA A 209 -15.38 -8.91 -21.27
CA ALA A 209 -14.84 -7.71 -20.66
C ALA A 209 -13.53 -7.32 -21.39
N THR A 210 -13.65 -6.49 -22.42
CA THR A 210 -12.51 -5.90 -23.14
C THR A 210 -12.46 -4.39 -22.93
N ALA A 211 -11.33 -3.76 -23.25
CA ALA A 211 -11.20 -2.31 -23.16
C ALA A 211 -12.20 -1.57 -24.09
N LEU A 212 -12.59 -2.19 -25.19
CA LEU A 212 -13.63 -1.64 -26.08
C LEU A 212 -15.03 -1.74 -25.44
N CYS A 213 -15.33 -2.86 -24.76
CA CYS A 213 -16.59 -2.98 -24.03
C CYS A 213 -16.65 -1.97 -22.86
N ALA A 214 -15.57 -1.80 -22.14
CA ALA A 214 -15.48 -0.80 -21.07
C ALA A 214 -15.65 0.63 -21.60
N ARG A 215 -15.10 0.97 -22.76
CA ARG A 215 -15.34 2.25 -23.43
C ARG A 215 -16.81 2.44 -23.78
N ARG A 216 -17.46 1.44 -24.39
CA ARG A 216 -18.90 1.49 -24.70
C ARG A 216 -19.74 1.64 -23.44
N PHE A 217 -19.35 0.95 -22.37
CA PHE A 217 -20.01 1.12 -21.07
C PHE A 217 -19.83 2.54 -20.52
N LEU A 218 -18.68 3.19 -20.75
CA LEU A 218 -18.50 4.60 -20.37
C LEU A 218 -19.45 5.53 -21.12
N ASP A 219 -19.70 5.29 -22.42
CA ASP A 219 -20.68 6.04 -23.21
C ASP A 219 -22.10 5.84 -22.63
N THR A 220 -22.44 4.59 -22.27
CA THR A 220 -23.70 4.24 -21.59
C THR A 220 -23.83 4.94 -20.24
N LEU A 221 -22.78 4.92 -19.44
CA LEU A 221 -22.74 5.56 -18.12
C LEU A 221 -22.97 7.05 -18.21
N GLN A 222 -22.30 7.75 -19.15
CA GLN A 222 -22.50 9.18 -19.38
C GLN A 222 -23.93 9.52 -19.85
N ALA A 223 -24.53 8.65 -20.66
CA ALA A 223 -25.88 8.86 -21.15
C ALA A 223 -26.99 8.64 -20.11
N ARG A 224 -26.71 7.80 -19.08
CA ARG A 224 -27.74 7.38 -18.08
C ARG A 224 -27.51 7.97 -16.68
N ALA A 225 -26.31 8.45 -16.38
CA ALA A 225 -26.06 9.12 -15.11
C ALA A 225 -26.73 10.51 -15.12
N PRO A 226 -27.54 10.85 -14.11
CA PRO A 226 -28.22 12.16 -14.04
C PRO A 226 -27.31 13.27 -13.47
N PHE A 227 -26.02 13.06 -13.46
CA PHE A 227 -25.01 13.96 -12.93
C PHE A 227 -23.72 13.92 -13.77
N PRO A 228 -22.89 14.96 -13.75
CA PRO A 228 -21.62 14.95 -14.46
C PRO A 228 -20.61 14.01 -13.81
N LEU A 229 -19.90 13.21 -14.61
CA LEU A 229 -18.85 12.30 -14.14
C LEU A 229 -17.55 13.07 -13.97
N ARG A 230 -17.08 13.24 -12.73
CA ARG A 230 -15.81 13.93 -12.43
C ARG A 230 -14.66 12.94 -12.25
N ALA A 231 -14.91 11.82 -11.56
CA ALA A 231 -13.90 10.79 -11.40
C ALA A 231 -14.51 9.38 -11.44
N ILE A 232 -13.72 8.45 -11.98
CA ILE A 232 -14.02 7.01 -12.00
C ILE A 232 -12.92 6.28 -11.25
N GLN A 233 -13.31 5.32 -10.40
CA GLN A 233 -12.41 4.41 -9.72
C GLN A 233 -12.63 2.99 -10.20
N VAL A 234 -11.55 2.34 -10.64
CA VAL A 234 -11.55 0.97 -11.16
C VAL A 234 -10.52 0.11 -10.43
N ASP A 235 -10.69 -1.19 -10.51
CA ASP A 235 -9.63 -2.12 -10.14
C ASP A 235 -8.48 -2.14 -11.18
N GLY A 236 -7.50 -3.02 -11.01
CA GLY A 236 -6.39 -3.17 -11.95
C GLY A 236 -6.71 -4.03 -13.18
N GLY A 237 -7.97 -4.26 -13.51
CA GLY A 237 -8.43 -5.07 -14.63
C GLY A 237 -7.89 -4.60 -15.99
N SER A 238 -7.67 -5.54 -16.90
CA SER A 238 -7.14 -5.24 -18.25
C SER A 238 -8.14 -4.47 -19.11
N GLU A 239 -9.42 -4.64 -18.85
CA GLU A 239 -10.55 -3.98 -19.50
C GLU A 239 -10.55 -2.45 -19.26
N PHE A 240 -10.03 -2.00 -18.12
CA PHE A 240 -9.96 -0.57 -17.78
C PHE A 240 -8.67 0.11 -18.23
N ARG A 241 -8.00 -0.43 -19.26
CA ARG A 241 -6.74 0.08 -19.80
C ARG A 241 -6.88 0.56 -21.24
N ALA A 242 -5.80 1.11 -21.76
CA ALA A 242 -5.68 1.53 -23.15
C ALA A 242 -6.86 2.37 -23.63
N VAL A 243 -7.76 1.81 -24.42
CA VAL A 243 -8.90 2.54 -25.04
C VAL A 243 -9.85 3.16 -24.00
N PHE A 244 -10.11 2.46 -22.88
CA PHE A 244 -10.93 3.00 -21.78
C PHE A 244 -10.24 4.18 -21.09
N GLU A 245 -8.94 4.03 -20.80
CA GLU A 245 -8.15 5.09 -20.17
C GLU A 245 -8.03 6.33 -21.07
N ALA A 246 -7.82 6.13 -22.38
CA ALA A 246 -7.83 7.22 -23.35
C ALA A 246 -9.20 7.92 -23.41
N ALA A 247 -10.29 7.16 -23.39
CA ALA A 247 -11.64 7.70 -23.39
C ALA A 247 -11.97 8.52 -22.12
N CYS A 248 -11.43 8.12 -20.95
CA CYS A 248 -11.54 8.95 -19.73
C CYS A 248 -10.74 10.25 -19.88
N ALA A 249 -9.52 10.19 -20.42
CA ALA A 249 -8.69 11.37 -20.65
C ALA A 249 -9.32 12.35 -21.64
N GLU A 250 -9.87 11.84 -22.75
CA GLU A 250 -10.60 12.66 -23.77
C GLU A 250 -11.80 13.42 -23.18
N ARG A 251 -12.42 12.88 -22.14
CA ARG A 251 -13.60 13.44 -21.45
C ARG A 251 -13.26 14.19 -20.16
N GLU A 252 -11.98 14.37 -19.87
CA GLU A 252 -11.47 15.00 -18.65
C GLU A 252 -11.97 14.35 -17.34
N ILE A 253 -12.34 13.05 -17.41
CA ILE A 253 -12.76 12.26 -16.25
C ILE A 253 -11.53 11.72 -15.54
N LEU A 254 -11.29 12.11 -14.28
CA LEU A 254 -10.18 11.59 -13.48
C LEU A 254 -10.31 10.07 -13.34
N LEU A 255 -9.27 9.33 -13.67
CA LEU A 255 -9.25 7.87 -13.55
C LEU A 255 -8.36 7.43 -12.40
N PHE A 256 -8.97 6.79 -11.40
CA PHE A 256 -8.27 6.24 -10.24
C PHE A 256 -8.17 4.71 -10.34
N GLU A 257 -6.95 4.18 -10.31
CA GLU A 257 -6.71 2.75 -10.24
C GLU A 257 -6.43 2.32 -8.79
N LEU A 258 -7.15 1.31 -8.31
CA LEU A 258 -6.93 0.75 -6.98
C LEU A 258 -5.54 0.09 -6.83
N PRO A 259 -4.94 0.15 -5.62
CA PRO A 259 -3.74 -0.63 -5.34
C PRO A 259 -4.01 -2.12 -5.54
N PRO A 260 -3.00 -2.90 -6.00
CA PRO A 260 -3.13 -4.34 -6.06
C PRO A 260 -3.46 -4.93 -4.69
N ARG A 261 -4.34 -5.95 -4.67
CA ARG A 261 -4.74 -6.66 -3.44
C ARG A 261 -5.38 -5.75 -2.37
N SER A 262 -6.18 -4.79 -2.80
CA SER A 262 -6.87 -3.86 -1.91
C SER A 262 -8.40 -3.91 -2.10
N PRO A 263 -9.05 -5.07 -1.93
CA PRO A 263 -10.49 -5.25 -2.19
C PRO A 263 -11.35 -4.31 -1.34
N LYS A 264 -10.94 -4.01 -0.11
CA LYS A 264 -11.68 -3.10 0.78
C LYS A 264 -11.97 -1.71 0.19
N LEU A 265 -11.18 -1.27 -0.80
CA LEU A 265 -11.37 0.03 -1.43
C LEU A 265 -12.41 0.02 -2.55
N ASN A 266 -12.87 -1.16 -3.02
CA ASN A 266 -13.92 -1.33 -4.03
C ASN A 266 -15.25 -1.84 -3.43
N GLY A 267 -15.34 -1.91 -2.11
CA GLY A 267 -16.41 -2.57 -1.38
C GLY A 267 -17.81 -2.05 -1.67
N ARG A 268 -18.00 -0.83 -2.18
CA ARG A 268 -19.32 -0.29 -2.48
C ARG A 268 -19.91 -0.86 -3.77
N VAL A 269 -19.12 -0.95 -4.84
CA VAL A 269 -19.57 -1.57 -6.10
C VAL A 269 -19.59 -3.09 -5.96
N GLU A 270 -18.69 -3.70 -5.20
CA GLU A 270 -18.78 -5.14 -4.86
C GLU A 270 -20.09 -5.46 -4.12
N ARG A 271 -20.48 -4.59 -3.18
CA ARG A 271 -21.79 -4.72 -2.50
C ARG A 271 -22.96 -4.53 -3.48
N ALA A 272 -22.85 -3.63 -4.46
CA ALA A 272 -23.83 -3.49 -5.52
C ALA A 272 -23.96 -4.79 -6.31
N ASN A 273 -22.86 -5.30 -6.82
CA ASN A 273 -22.79 -6.53 -7.59
C ASN A 273 -23.42 -7.72 -6.82
N ARG A 274 -23.18 -7.77 -5.51
CA ARG A 274 -23.82 -8.76 -4.65
C ARG A 274 -25.34 -8.57 -4.59
N THR A 275 -25.82 -7.35 -4.40
CA THR A 275 -27.26 -7.04 -4.38
C THR A 275 -27.93 -7.40 -5.71
N HIS A 276 -27.30 -7.05 -6.84
CA HIS A 276 -27.83 -7.40 -8.17
C HIS A 276 -27.88 -8.91 -8.36
N ARG A 277 -26.91 -9.66 -7.84
CA ARG A 277 -26.95 -11.11 -7.86
C ARG A 277 -28.11 -11.66 -7.03
N GLU A 278 -28.20 -11.25 -5.77
CA GLU A 278 -29.20 -11.77 -4.80
C GLU A 278 -30.63 -11.34 -5.13
N GLU A 279 -30.85 -10.10 -5.60
CA GLU A 279 -32.19 -9.55 -5.76
C GLU A 279 -32.69 -9.54 -7.22
N PHE A 280 -31.82 -9.77 -8.21
CA PHE A 280 -32.20 -9.82 -9.63
C PHE A 280 -31.86 -11.17 -10.25
N TYR A 281 -30.59 -11.57 -10.34
CA TYR A 281 -30.19 -12.76 -11.07
C TYR A 281 -30.66 -14.06 -10.44
N GLU A 282 -30.78 -14.12 -9.12
CA GLU A 282 -31.23 -15.33 -8.38
C GLU A 282 -32.73 -15.39 -8.22
N VAL A 283 -33.49 -14.31 -8.54
CA VAL A 283 -34.93 -14.22 -8.30
C VAL A 283 -35.72 -14.37 -9.59
N TYR A 284 -35.24 -13.85 -10.71
CA TYR A 284 -36.00 -13.82 -11.96
C TYR A 284 -35.55 -14.89 -12.95
N GLU A 285 -36.50 -15.44 -13.71
CA GLU A 285 -36.16 -16.18 -14.93
C GLU A 285 -35.73 -15.19 -16.03
N LEU A 286 -34.49 -15.32 -16.46
CA LEU A 286 -33.86 -14.33 -17.34
C LEU A 286 -33.44 -14.93 -18.68
N PRO A 287 -33.57 -14.18 -19.78
CA PRO A 287 -33.04 -14.58 -21.07
C PRO A 287 -31.51 -14.34 -21.08
N TRP A 288 -30.74 -15.37 -21.42
CA TRP A 288 -29.28 -15.30 -21.38
C TRP A 288 -28.63 -14.87 -22.70
N THR A 289 -29.31 -14.03 -23.49
CA THR A 289 -28.71 -13.33 -24.62
C THR A 289 -28.41 -11.88 -24.22
N VAL A 290 -27.30 -11.31 -24.70
CA VAL A 290 -26.88 -9.95 -24.34
C VAL A 290 -27.99 -8.92 -24.58
N ALA A 291 -28.66 -8.98 -25.74
CA ALA A 291 -29.72 -8.02 -26.08
C ALA A 291 -30.91 -8.09 -25.14
N SER A 292 -31.50 -9.30 -24.96
CA SER A 292 -32.70 -9.48 -24.15
C SER A 292 -32.40 -9.29 -22.65
N LEU A 293 -31.23 -9.72 -22.19
CA LEU A 293 -30.84 -9.53 -20.80
C LEU A 293 -30.65 -8.04 -20.47
N ASN A 294 -30.09 -7.25 -21.37
CA ASN A 294 -29.95 -5.81 -21.18
C ASN A 294 -31.32 -5.06 -21.12
N VAL A 295 -32.36 -5.57 -21.76
CA VAL A 295 -33.72 -5.03 -21.58
C VAL A 295 -34.17 -5.24 -20.13
N ARG A 296 -34.08 -6.48 -19.64
CA ARG A 296 -34.46 -6.82 -18.25
C ARG A 296 -33.59 -6.10 -17.22
N LEU A 297 -32.32 -5.95 -17.51
CA LEU A 297 -31.37 -5.25 -16.62
C LEU A 297 -31.68 -3.75 -16.53
N ARG A 298 -32.18 -3.12 -17.62
CA ARG A 298 -32.63 -1.74 -17.57
C ARG A 298 -33.90 -1.56 -16.74
N GLU A 299 -34.85 -2.51 -16.81
CA GLU A 299 -36.03 -2.50 -15.94
C GLU A 299 -35.60 -2.62 -14.47
N TRP A 300 -34.64 -3.50 -14.17
CA TRP A 300 -34.07 -3.62 -12.83
C TRP A 300 -33.32 -2.35 -12.39
N GLU A 301 -32.57 -1.71 -13.27
CA GLU A 301 -31.90 -0.42 -13.02
C GLU A 301 -32.91 0.67 -12.61
N GLN A 302 -34.06 0.72 -13.26
CA GLN A 302 -35.15 1.62 -12.88
C GLN A 302 -35.70 1.29 -11.49
N ILE A 303 -35.96 0.04 -11.21
CA ILE A 303 -36.41 -0.40 -9.87
C ILE A 303 -35.35 -0.04 -8.82
N TYR A 304 -34.09 -0.30 -9.11
CA TYR A 304 -32.98 -0.06 -8.19
C TYR A 304 -32.83 1.42 -7.85
N ASN A 305 -32.87 2.28 -8.84
CA ASN A 305 -32.61 3.72 -8.68
C ASN A 305 -33.85 4.51 -8.22
N HIS A 306 -35.07 4.09 -8.55
CA HIS A 306 -36.26 4.89 -8.29
C HIS A 306 -37.24 4.28 -7.29
N ILE A 307 -37.17 3.00 -7.01
CA ILE A 307 -38.15 2.30 -6.15
C ILE A 307 -37.49 1.71 -4.91
N ARG A 308 -36.29 1.13 -5.05
CA ARG A 308 -35.63 0.40 -3.96
C ARG A 308 -35.09 1.37 -2.88
N PRO A 309 -35.54 1.25 -1.61
CA PRO A 309 -35.00 2.06 -0.53
C PRO A 309 -33.61 1.57 -0.11
N HIS A 310 -32.72 2.51 0.22
CA HIS A 310 -31.36 2.22 0.62
C HIS A 310 -31.08 2.64 2.06
N GLN A 311 -30.72 1.71 2.93
CA GLN A 311 -30.43 1.98 4.33
C GLN A 311 -29.36 3.06 4.53
N ASN A 312 -28.36 3.13 3.66
CA ASN A 312 -27.29 4.12 3.74
C ASN A 312 -27.69 5.53 3.22
N LEU A 313 -28.92 5.68 2.74
CA LEU A 313 -29.55 6.93 2.32
C LEU A 313 -30.79 7.18 3.18
N ASP A 314 -30.79 6.74 4.42
CA ASP A 314 -31.93 6.86 5.35
C ASP A 314 -33.27 6.35 4.75
N TYR A 315 -33.15 5.24 3.98
CA TYR A 315 -34.22 4.59 3.24
C TYR A 315 -34.80 5.41 2.07
N LEU A 316 -34.14 6.48 1.64
CA LEU A 316 -34.41 7.10 0.37
C LEU A 316 -33.96 6.21 -0.80
N THR A 317 -34.58 6.41 -1.95
CA THR A 317 -34.06 5.85 -3.21
C THR A 317 -32.90 6.71 -3.71
N PRO A 318 -32.01 6.20 -4.59
CA PRO A 318 -30.98 7.01 -5.23
C PRO A 318 -31.55 8.26 -5.95
N ALA A 319 -32.71 8.13 -6.59
CA ALA A 319 -33.38 9.26 -7.25
C ALA A 319 -33.83 10.33 -6.24
N GLN A 320 -34.44 9.93 -5.12
CA GLN A 320 -34.85 10.86 -4.06
C GLN A 320 -33.64 11.54 -3.38
N ASP A 321 -32.56 10.79 -3.17
CA ASP A 321 -31.32 11.36 -2.63
C ASP A 321 -30.73 12.43 -3.56
N LEU A 322 -30.80 12.20 -4.87
CA LEU A 322 -30.34 13.17 -5.88
C LEU A 322 -31.13 14.50 -5.84
N GLU A 323 -32.40 14.49 -5.44
CA GLU A 323 -33.23 15.71 -5.32
C GLU A 323 -32.78 16.59 -4.15
N THR A 324 -31.91 16.08 -3.27
CA THR A 324 -31.41 16.82 -2.09
C THR A 324 -30.16 17.67 -2.43
N PHE A 325 -29.57 17.49 -3.61
CA PHE A 325 -28.38 18.21 -4.08
C PHE A 325 -28.72 19.30 -5.09
#